data_8266abd0e9c12d058517cc8cc9e3e7df
#
_entry.id   8266abd0e9c12d058517cc8cc9e3e7df
#
_cell.length_a   1.000
_cell.length_b   1.000
_cell.length_c   1.000
_cell.angle_alpha   90.00
_cell.angle_beta   90.00
_cell.angle_gamma   90.00
#
_symmetry.space_group_name_H-M   'P 1'
#
loop_
_entity.id
_entity.type
_entity.pdbx_description
1 polymer ?
#
loop_
_entity_poly.entity_id
_entity_poly.type
_entity_poly.pdbx_seq_one_letter_code
_entity_poly.pdbx_strand_id
1 'polypeptide(L)'
;MKYNSSLARRIDSNYKKMWIWSIVDVVAVVLAAVFFYLALGLYVVVESGNVSGINPNSNLSMAIIAAIFIFLTLVFFIITLVYAVKFVYNAWKTVARPDDKVTPGWRVFLMFVPVFNVIWAFFFFWEFAKRVNEQLAILNRKQEVSSFAALLYCILNLLSSFAGGLNGMDKKALMASLAEFPLVLFSAILVLGVLNIVSLCLLILWVIQAHSASIEIAETRHNMRAAEIAEGYTA
;
A
#
# COMPACT_ATOMS: atom_id res chain seq x y z
N MET A 1 4.24 -29.57 -4.22
CA MET A 1 3.92 -28.13 -4.54
C MET A 1 2.64 -27.77 -3.83
N LYS A 2 2.52 -26.54 -3.26
CA LYS A 2 1.32 -26.14 -2.48
C LYS A 2 0.10 -25.84 -3.37
N TYR A 3 0.30 -25.42 -4.61
CA TYR A 3 -0.77 -25.01 -5.53
C TYR A 3 -0.60 -25.68 -6.90
N ASN A 4 -1.72 -26.11 -7.48
CA ASN A 4 -1.78 -26.73 -8.83
C ASN A 4 -1.81 -25.66 -9.93
N SER A 5 -2.55 -24.56 -9.71
CA SER A 5 -2.66 -23.45 -10.64
C SER A 5 -1.39 -22.61 -10.72
N SER A 6 -0.89 -22.35 -11.93
CA SER A 6 0.25 -21.43 -12.15
C SER A 6 -0.07 -20.00 -11.76
N LEU A 7 -1.33 -19.57 -11.90
CA LEU A 7 -1.80 -18.23 -11.50
C LEU A 7 -1.80 -18.08 -9.97
N ALA A 8 -2.32 -19.08 -9.24
CA ALA A 8 -2.29 -19.10 -7.78
C ALA A 8 -0.86 -19.03 -7.23
N ARG A 9 0.07 -19.78 -7.83
CA ARG A 9 1.50 -19.71 -7.47
C ARG A 9 2.11 -18.31 -7.68
N ARG A 10 1.76 -17.62 -8.76
CA ARG A 10 2.23 -16.26 -9.02
C ARG A 10 1.66 -15.25 -8.01
N ILE A 11 0.37 -15.39 -7.68
CA ILE A 11 -0.29 -14.52 -6.68
C ILE A 11 0.41 -14.69 -5.32
N ASP A 12 0.57 -15.92 -4.83
CA ASP A 12 1.21 -16.23 -3.54
C ASP A 12 2.67 -15.76 -3.50
N SER A 13 3.44 -16.03 -4.56
CA SER A 13 4.84 -15.60 -4.65
C SER A 13 4.99 -14.07 -4.62
N ASN A 14 4.17 -13.34 -5.39
CA ASN A 14 4.24 -11.88 -5.43
C ASN A 14 3.77 -11.26 -4.11
N TYR A 15 2.72 -11.81 -3.50
CA TYR A 15 2.24 -11.41 -2.17
C TYR A 15 3.33 -11.56 -1.11
N LYS A 16 3.99 -12.71 -1.02
CA LYS A 16 5.08 -12.95 -0.07
C LYS A 16 6.26 -12.00 -0.28
N LYS A 17 6.67 -11.82 -1.53
CA LYS A 17 7.76 -10.89 -1.87
C LYS A 17 7.41 -9.45 -1.55
N MET A 18 6.18 -9.03 -1.81
CA MET A 18 5.69 -7.71 -1.43
C MET A 18 5.84 -7.48 0.09
N TRP A 19 5.39 -8.43 0.92
CA TRP A 19 5.50 -8.30 2.37
C TRP A 19 6.94 -8.31 2.88
N ILE A 20 7.80 -9.19 2.34
CA ILE A 20 9.22 -9.23 2.70
C ILE A 20 9.87 -7.87 2.43
N TRP A 21 9.68 -7.32 1.22
CA TRP A 21 10.26 -6.05 0.85
C TRP A 21 9.63 -4.86 1.59
N SER A 22 8.34 -4.92 1.93
CA SER A 22 7.69 -3.90 2.79
C SER A 22 8.32 -3.85 4.18
N ILE A 23 8.64 -5.01 4.77
CA ILE A 23 9.32 -5.05 6.09
C ILE A 23 10.73 -4.48 5.96
N VAL A 24 11.49 -4.84 4.93
CA VAL A 24 12.84 -4.31 4.68
C VAL A 24 12.79 -2.79 4.50
N ASP A 25 11.79 -2.29 3.77
CA ASP A 25 11.60 -0.85 3.54
C ASP A 25 11.30 -0.11 4.86
N VAL A 26 10.40 -0.62 5.69
CA VAL A 26 10.10 -0.04 7.02
C VAL A 26 11.36 0.03 7.90
N VAL A 27 12.18 -1.02 7.92
CA VAL A 27 13.44 -1.03 8.66
C VAL A 27 14.40 0.05 8.12
N ALA A 28 14.50 0.18 6.80
CA ALA A 28 15.34 1.20 6.17
C ALA A 28 14.86 2.63 6.50
N VAL A 29 13.54 2.87 6.49
CA VAL A 29 12.94 4.16 6.89
C VAL A 29 13.28 4.50 8.34
N VAL A 30 13.13 3.54 9.26
CA VAL A 30 13.45 3.75 10.68
C VAL A 30 14.92 4.10 10.86
N LEU A 31 15.83 3.36 10.21
CA LEU A 31 17.26 3.64 10.26
C LEU A 31 17.59 5.01 9.66
N ALA A 32 17.02 5.36 8.51
CA ALA A 32 17.19 6.68 7.92
C ALA A 32 16.75 7.81 8.88
N ALA A 33 15.60 7.64 9.52
CA ALA A 33 15.08 8.62 10.50
C ALA A 33 16.02 8.76 11.70
N VAL A 34 16.49 7.64 12.27
CA VAL A 34 17.42 7.65 13.41
C VAL A 34 18.70 8.40 13.05
N PHE A 35 19.35 8.06 11.93
CA PHE A 35 20.58 8.73 11.51
C PHE A 35 20.37 10.20 11.16
N PHE A 36 19.23 10.55 10.56
CA PHE A 36 18.88 11.94 10.28
C PHE A 36 18.73 12.76 11.58
N TYR A 37 18.01 12.24 12.58
CA TYR A 37 17.83 12.94 13.87
C TYR A 37 19.14 13.03 14.65
N LEU A 38 20.01 12.03 14.58
CA LEU A 38 21.35 12.08 15.18
C LEU A 38 22.21 13.16 14.51
N ALA A 39 22.19 13.23 13.17
CA ALA A 39 22.92 14.26 12.43
C ALA A 39 22.42 15.67 12.77
N LEU A 40 21.09 15.84 12.84
CA LEU A 40 20.46 17.11 13.21
C LEU A 40 20.80 17.52 14.65
N GLY A 41 20.74 16.59 15.59
CA GLY A 41 21.09 16.82 17.00
C GLY A 41 22.55 17.24 17.16
N LEU A 42 23.47 16.58 16.48
CA LEU A 42 24.89 16.96 16.47
C LEU A 42 25.09 18.35 15.84
N TYR A 43 24.40 18.67 14.76
CA TYR A 43 24.48 19.98 14.12
C TYR A 43 24.04 21.10 15.09
N VAL A 44 22.91 20.95 15.78
CA VAL A 44 22.41 21.94 16.75
C VAL A 44 23.38 22.12 17.93
N VAL A 45 23.98 21.04 18.44
CA VAL A 45 24.94 21.08 19.54
C VAL A 45 26.22 21.82 19.13
N VAL A 46 26.71 21.60 17.92
CA VAL A 46 27.91 22.29 17.38
C VAL A 46 27.63 23.78 17.19
N GLU A 47 26.47 24.13 16.63
CA GLU A 47 26.11 25.53 16.37
C GLU A 47 25.87 26.34 17.66
N SER A 48 25.36 25.68 18.71
CA SER A 48 25.16 26.32 20.02
C SER A 48 26.44 26.64 20.79
N GLY A 49 27.61 26.21 20.30
CA GLY A 49 28.92 26.47 20.92
C GLY A 49 29.15 25.74 22.26
N ASN A 50 28.22 24.88 22.68
CA ASN A 50 28.26 24.21 23.99
C ASN A 50 29.30 23.08 24.09
N VAL A 51 29.93 22.68 23.00
CA VAL A 51 30.93 21.61 22.99
C VAL A 51 32.11 22.00 22.11
N SER A 52 33.13 22.52 22.75
CA SER A 52 34.48 22.67 22.13
C SER A 52 35.12 21.30 22.01
N GLY A 53 35.08 20.69 20.84
CA GLY A 53 35.76 19.40 20.60
C GLY A 53 35.06 18.44 19.61
N ILE A 54 33.85 18.74 19.14
CA ILE A 54 33.22 17.92 18.11
C ILE A 54 33.89 18.22 16.75
N ASN A 55 34.49 17.19 16.15
CA ASN A 55 35.10 17.30 14.82
C ASN A 55 33.99 17.63 13.80
N PRO A 56 34.07 18.74 13.03
CA PRO A 56 33.08 19.10 12.01
C PRO A 56 32.91 18.00 10.95
N ASN A 57 33.90 17.12 10.76
CA ASN A 57 33.79 15.97 9.87
C ASN A 57 32.81 14.89 10.38
N SER A 58 32.47 14.85 11.68
CA SER A 58 31.48 13.90 12.19
C SER A 58 30.07 14.19 11.69
N ASN A 59 29.71 15.46 11.53
CA ASN A 59 28.42 15.88 10.98
C ASN A 59 28.28 15.50 9.50
N LEU A 60 29.36 15.67 8.74
CA LEU A 60 29.40 15.30 7.32
C LEU A 60 29.25 13.78 7.16
N SER A 61 29.95 12.98 7.97
CA SER A 61 29.83 11.52 7.90
C SER A 61 28.42 11.02 8.26
N MET A 62 27.77 11.59 9.28
CA MET A 62 26.37 11.24 9.64
C MET A 62 25.39 11.65 8.55
N ALA A 63 25.58 12.80 7.93
CA ALA A 63 24.73 13.25 6.81
C ALA A 63 24.88 12.32 5.59
N ILE A 64 26.08 11.86 5.27
CA ILE A 64 26.33 10.90 4.20
C ILE A 64 25.65 9.56 4.51
N ILE A 65 25.74 9.05 5.73
CA ILE A 65 25.09 7.81 6.15
C ILE A 65 23.57 7.95 6.02
N ALA A 66 22.98 9.06 6.50
CA ALA A 66 21.56 9.32 6.35
C ALA A 66 21.13 9.36 4.88
N ALA A 67 21.89 10.01 4.00
CA ALA A 67 21.62 10.06 2.57
C ALA A 67 21.66 8.67 1.92
N ILE A 68 22.58 7.80 2.32
CA ILE A 68 22.66 6.40 1.85
C ILE A 68 21.39 5.64 2.26
N PHE A 69 20.93 5.77 3.52
CA PHE A 69 19.73 5.11 3.97
C PHE A 69 18.46 5.64 3.26
N ILE A 70 18.37 6.94 3.01
CA ILE A 70 17.29 7.53 2.21
C ILE A 70 17.27 6.95 0.80
N PHE A 71 18.43 6.83 0.17
CA PHE A 71 18.54 6.22 -1.16
C PHE A 71 18.13 4.74 -1.15
N LEU A 72 18.59 3.97 -0.17
CA LEU A 72 18.18 2.55 -0.01
C LEU A 72 16.68 2.41 0.21
N THR A 73 16.07 3.28 1.02
CA THR A 73 14.62 3.34 1.22
C THR A 73 13.88 3.53 -0.11
N LEU A 74 14.34 4.47 -0.94
CA LEU A 74 13.74 4.69 -2.26
C LEU A 74 13.83 3.43 -3.15
N VAL A 75 14.98 2.74 -3.14
CA VAL A 75 15.17 1.50 -3.91
C VAL A 75 14.22 0.40 -3.40
N PHE A 76 14.15 0.18 -2.10
CA PHE A 76 13.27 -0.84 -1.50
C PHE A 76 11.80 -0.53 -1.72
N PHE A 77 11.41 0.74 -1.63
CA PHE A 77 10.06 1.20 -1.98
C PHE A 77 9.70 0.85 -3.42
N ILE A 78 10.58 1.11 -4.39
CA ILE A 78 10.34 0.77 -5.79
C ILE A 78 10.19 -0.75 -5.97
N ILE A 79 11.03 -1.56 -5.31
CA ILE A 79 10.94 -3.02 -5.37
C ILE A 79 9.60 -3.50 -4.79
N THR A 80 9.20 -2.98 -3.64
CA THR A 80 7.90 -3.27 -3.00
C THR A 80 6.74 -2.93 -3.94
N LEU A 81 6.79 -1.74 -4.55
CA LEU A 81 5.78 -1.28 -5.50
C LEU A 81 5.65 -2.23 -6.71
N VAL A 82 6.77 -2.68 -7.27
CA VAL A 82 6.77 -3.64 -8.40
C VAL A 82 6.07 -4.95 -8.02
N TYR A 83 6.33 -5.49 -6.82
CA TYR A 83 5.66 -6.72 -6.38
C TYR A 83 4.20 -6.49 -6.02
N ALA A 84 3.84 -5.34 -5.44
CA ALA A 84 2.45 -4.95 -5.20
C ALA A 84 1.66 -4.86 -6.51
N VAL A 85 2.20 -4.19 -7.52
CA VAL A 85 1.62 -4.09 -8.87
C VAL A 85 1.43 -5.48 -9.50
N LYS A 86 2.44 -6.35 -9.44
CA LYS A 86 2.35 -7.73 -9.96
C LYS A 86 1.31 -8.55 -9.20
N PHE A 87 1.23 -8.42 -7.88
CA PHE A 87 0.23 -9.09 -7.06
C PHE A 87 -1.17 -8.67 -7.48
N VAL A 88 -1.44 -7.38 -7.48
CA VAL A 88 -2.75 -6.81 -7.81
C VAL A 88 -3.17 -7.12 -9.25
N TYR A 89 -2.25 -7.01 -10.21
CA TYR A 89 -2.51 -7.39 -11.59
C TYR A 89 -2.94 -8.85 -11.73
N ASN A 90 -2.23 -9.77 -11.06
CA ASN A 90 -2.59 -11.18 -11.07
C ASN A 90 -3.91 -11.47 -10.33
N ALA A 91 -4.19 -10.75 -9.24
CA ALA A 91 -5.47 -10.84 -8.54
C ALA A 91 -6.63 -10.38 -9.45
N TRP A 92 -6.50 -9.25 -10.16
CA TRP A 92 -7.50 -8.80 -11.13
C TRP A 92 -7.73 -9.78 -12.28
N LYS A 93 -6.70 -10.53 -12.69
CA LYS A 93 -6.87 -11.61 -13.69
C LYS A 93 -7.83 -12.70 -13.25
N THR A 94 -7.96 -12.96 -11.94
CA THR A 94 -8.88 -14.00 -11.44
C THR A 94 -10.35 -13.64 -11.61
N VAL A 95 -10.66 -12.33 -11.65
CA VAL A 95 -12.03 -11.81 -11.75
C VAL A 95 -12.33 -11.11 -13.08
N ALA A 96 -11.36 -11.06 -14.00
CA ALA A 96 -11.55 -10.50 -15.33
C ALA A 96 -12.57 -11.30 -16.14
N ARG A 97 -13.46 -10.59 -16.84
CA ARG A 97 -14.48 -11.16 -17.73
C ARG A 97 -14.07 -10.92 -19.17
N PRO A 98 -14.49 -11.79 -20.12
CA PRO A 98 -14.19 -11.61 -21.55
C PRO A 98 -14.78 -10.33 -22.15
N ASP A 99 -15.88 -9.84 -21.60
CA ASP A 99 -16.62 -8.64 -21.99
C ASP A 99 -16.13 -7.34 -21.32
N ASP A 100 -15.09 -7.45 -20.47
CA ASP A 100 -14.54 -6.27 -19.79
C ASP A 100 -13.93 -5.27 -20.79
N LYS A 101 -14.47 -4.04 -20.83
CA LYS A 101 -13.94 -2.95 -21.62
C LYS A 101 -12.55 -2.49 -21.14
N VAL A 102 -12.24 -2.69 -19.86
CA VAL A 102 -10.99 -2.28 -19.24
C VAL A 102 -10.20 -3.50 -18.82
N THR A 103 -9.04 -3.70 -19.42
CA THR A 103 -8.16 -4.84 -19.10
C THR A 103 -7.57 -4.73 -17.68
N PRO A 104 -7.18 -5.84 -17.03
CA PRO A 104 -6.52 -5.80 -15.72
C PRO A 104 -5.30 -4.88 -15.68
N GLY A 105 -4.54 -4.78 -16.77
CA GLY A 105 -3.38 -3.88 -16.88
C GLY A 105 -3.77 -2.41 -16.82
N TRP A 106 -4.80 -2.00 -17.55
CA TRP A 106 -5.32 -0.65 -17.50
C TRP A 106 -5.89 -0.27 -16.13
N ARG A 107 -6.58 -1.21 -15.46
CA ARG A 107 -7.10 -0.99 -14.10
C ARG A 107 -5.97 -0.65 -13.12
N VAL A 108 -4.86 -1.36 -13.19
CA VAL A 108 -3.69 -1.10 -12.37
C VAL A 108 -2.99 0.21 -12.78
N PHE A 109 -2.81 0.44 -14.09
CA PHE A 109 -2.15 1.66 -14.59
C PHE A 109 -2.88 2.94 -14.16
N LEU A 110 -4.20 2.98 -14.22
CA LEU A 110 -4.99 4.16 -13.86
C LEU A 110 -4.87 4.56 -12.39
N MET A 111 -4.42 3.67 -11.50
CA MET A 111 -4.11 4.03 -10.11
C MET A 111 -2.89 4.96 -9.99
N PHE A 112 -2.00 4.96 -10.99
CA PHE A 112 -0.81 5.81 -10.97
C PHE A 112 -1.03 7.18 -11.64
N VAL A 113 -2.19 7.41 -12.24
CA VAL A 113 -2.54 8.70 -12.85
C VAL A 113 -3.14 9.62 -11.78
N PRO A 114 -2.47 10.71 -11.37
CA PRO A 114 -2.83 11.49 -10.18
C PRO A 114 -4.27 12.00 -10.16
N VAL A 115 -4.78 12.46 -11.31
CA VAL A 115 -6.14 13.00 -11.45
C VAL A 115 -7.19 11.90 -11.27
N PHE A 116 -6.90 10.70 -11.73
CA PHE A 116 -7.81 9.56 -11.66
C PHE A 116 -7.70 8.77 -10.36
N ASN A 117 -6.56 8.84 -9.67
CA ASN A 117 -6.26 7.99 -8.52
C ASN A 117 -7.37 8.03 -7.46
N VAL A 118 -7.90 9.21 -7.14
CA VAL A 118 -8.90 9.39 -6.09
C VAL A 118 -10.22 8.69 -6.44
N ILE A 119 -10.74 8.92 -7.65
CA ILE A 119 -12.00 8.32 -8.12
C ILE A 119 -11.78 6.84 -8.46
N TRP A 120 -10.60 6.55 -9.07
CA TRP A 120 -10.27 5.20 -9.51
C TRP A 120 -10.05 4.22 -8.37
N ALA A 121 -9.62 4.68 -7.17
CA ALA A 121 -9.52 3.85 -5.98
C ALA A 121 -10.85 3.16 -5.63
N PHE A 122 -12.00 3.85 -5.79
CA PHE A 122 -13.32 3.25 -5.59
C PHE A 122 -13.59 2.12 -6.57
N PHE A 123 -13.34 2.34 -7.87
CA PHE A 123 -13.49 1.29 -8.88
C PHE A 123 -12.50 0.15 -8.69
N PHE A 124 -11.33 0.44 -8.17
CA PHE A 124 -10.28 -0.54 -7.99
C PHE A 124 -10.52 -1.45 -6.78
N PHE A 125 -10.73 -0.89 -5.60
CA PHE A 125 -10.87 -1.68 -4.36
C PHE A 125 -12.27 -2.23 -4.18
N TRP A 126 -13.29 -1.40 -4.34
CA TRP A 126 -14.67 -1.79 -4.09
C TRP A 126 -15.24 -2.68 -5.19
N GLU A 127 -15.02 -2.35 -6.47
CA GLU A 127 -15.44 -3.18 -7.59
C GLU A 127 -14.76 -4.55 -7.56
N PHE A 128 -13.44 -4.57 -7.24
CA PHE A 128 -12.72 -5.82 -7.06
C PHE A 128 -13.37 -6.72 -6.01
N ALA A 129 -13.67 -6.19 -4.82
CA ALA A 129 -14.31 -6.95 -3.75
C ALA A 129 -15.66 -7.53 -4.19
N LYS A 130 -16.50 -6.73 -4.89
CA LYS A 130 -17.76 -7.22 -5.45
C LYS A 130 -17.56 -8.35 -6.46
N ARG A 131 -16.66 -8.17 -7.42
CA ARG A 131 -16.41 -9.17 -8.46
C ARG A 131 -15.83 -10.47 -7.90
N VAL A 132 -14.97 -10.37 -6.88
CA VAL A 132 -14.44 -11.55 -6.18
C VAL A 132 -15.59 -12.30 -5.51
N ASN A 133 -16.47 -11.60 -4.77
CA ASN A 133 -17.58 -12.23 -4.08
C ASN A 133 -18.58 -12.87 -5.05
N GLU A 134 -18.86 -12.23 -6.19
CA GLU A 134 -19.68 -12.84 -7.26
C GLU A 134 -19.04 -14.13 -7.80
N GLN A 135 -17.73 -14.14 -8.03
CA GLN A 135 -17.03 -15.33 -8.52
C GLN A 135 -16.99 -16.45 -7.47
N LEU A 136 -16.78 -16.11 -6.20
CA LEU A 136 -16.81 -17.08 -5.11
C LEU A 136 -18.22 -17.68 -4.93
N ALA A 137 -19.27 -16.87 -5.06
CA ALA A 137 -20.66 -17.34 -5.02
C ALA A 137 -20.95 -18.32 -6.17
N ILE A 138 -20.54 -18.00 -7.40
CA ILE A 138 -20.68 -18.92 -8.56
C ILE A 138 -19.94 -20.26 -8.32
N LEU A 139 -18.79 -20.21 -7.64
CA LEU A 139 -17.98 -21.39 -7.31
C LEU A 139 -18.44 -22.10 -6.01
N ASN A 140 -19.56 -21.68 -5.40
CA ASN A 140 -20.08 -22.19 -4.12
C ASN A 140 -19.03 -22.15 -2.99
N ARG A 141 -18.25 -21.06 -2.92
CA ARG A 141 -17.24 -20.83 -1.87
C ARG A 141 -17.74 -19.84 -0.84
N LYS A 142 -17.43 -20.13 0.44
CA LYS A 142 -17.91 -19.32 1.59
C LYS A 142 -17.00 -18.12 1.92
N GLN A 143 -15.83 -18.06 1.31
CA GLN A 143 -14.89 -16.97 1.58
C GLN A 143 -15.40 -15.67 0.96
N GLU A 144 -15.29 -14.56 1.71
CA GLU A 144 -15.76 -13.25 1.28
C GLU A 144 -14.66 -12.20 1.44
N VAL A 145 -14.62 -11.25 0.51
CA VAL A 145 -13.85 -10.02 0.63
C VAL A 145 -14.80 -8.91 1.08
N SER A 146 -14.50 -8.26 2.20
CA SER A 146 -15.39 -7.24 2.74
C SER A 146 -15.47 -6.02 1.81
N SER A 147 -16.58 -5.92 1.07
CA SER A 147 -16.89 -4.77 0.21
C SER A 147 -17.08 -3.49 1.03
N PHE A 148 -17.57 -3.61 2.28
CA PHE A 148 -17.69 -2.48 3.20
C PHE A 148 -16.32 -1.95 3.64
N ALA A 149 -15.38 -2.82 4.01
CA ALA A 149 -14.04 -2.41 4.38
C ALA A 149 -13.31 -1.74 3.21
N ALA A 150 -13.48 -2.26 1.99
CA ALA A 150 -12.94 -1.67 0.77
C ALA A 150 -13.51 -0.26 0.52
N LEU A 151 -14.82 -0.09 0.66
CA LEU A 151 -15.48 1.20 0.51
C LEU A 151 -15.03 2.20 1.57
N LEU A 152 -14.98 1.78 2.83
CA LEU A 152 -14.54 2.62 3.95
C LEU A 152 -13.09 3.08 3.77
N TYR A 153 -12.20 2.18 3.33
CA TYR A 153 -10.83 2.55 2.96
C TYR A 153 -10.80 3.66 1.90
N CYS A 154 -11.60 3.54 0.84
CA CYS A 154 -11.67 4.55 -0.22
C CYS A 154 -12.16 5.90 0.30
N ILE A 155 -13.18 5.92 1.16
CA ILE A 155 -13.71 7.15 1.77
C ILE A 155 -12.63 7.81 2.66
N LEU A 156 -11.96 7.04 3.51
CA LEU A 156 -10.92 7.58 4.39
C LEU A 156 -9.71 8.11 3.59
N ASN A 157 -9.33 7.43 2.52
CA ASN A 157 -8.26 7.88 1.64
C ASN A 157 -8.63 9.18 0.91
N LEU A 158 -9.89 9.31 0.47
CA LEU A 158 -10.41 10.53 -0.12
C LEU A 158 -10.37 11.70 0.88
N LEU A 159 -10.85 11.49 2.12
CA LEU A 159 -10.82 12.50 3.17
C LEU A 159 -9.38 12.92 3.51
N SER A 160 -8.45 11.98 3.61
CA SER A 160 -7.03 12.27 3.83
C SER A 160 -6.41 13.07 2.68
N SER A 161 -6.82 12.81 1.44
CA SER A 161 -6.35 13.54 0.26
C SER A 161 -6.84 14.99 0.27
N PHE A 162 -8.07 15.24 0.67
CA PHE A 162 -8.60 16.60 0.86
C PHE A 162 -7.88 17.33 1.99
N ALA A 163 -7.65 16.67 3.13
CA ALA A 163 -6.89 17.27 4.25
C ALA A 163 -5.44 17.59 3.83
N GLY A 164 -4.80 16.76 2.98
CA GLY A 164 -3.50 17.06 2.39
C GLY A 164 -3.52 18.26 1.41
N GLY A 165 -4.61 18.46 0.67
CA GLY A 165 -4.82 19.59 -0.23
C GLY A 165 -4.88 20.94 0.49
N LEU A 166 -5.30 20.97 1.75
CA LEU A 166 -5.26 22.16 2.60
C LEU A 166 -3.82 22.67 2.87
N ASN A 167 -2.80 21.83 2.63
CA ASN A 167 -1.39 22.26 2.69
C ASN A 167 -1.01 23.30 1.61
N GLY A 168 -1.86 23.57 0.63
CA GLY A 168 -1.69 24.65 -0.37
C GLY A 168 -2.13 26.04 0.17
N MET A 169 -2.82 26.09 1.30
CA MET A 169 -3.16 27.37 1.96
C MET A 169 -1.90 27.97 2.60
N ASP A 170 -1.90 29.29 2.76
CA ASP A 170 -0.78 29.99 3.39
C ASP A 170 -0.50 29.41 4.78
N LYS A 171 0.58 28.62 4.86
CA LYS A 171 0.97 27.92 6.10
C LYS A 171 1.21 28.88 7.25
N LYS A 172 1.64 30.12 6.96
CA LYS A 172 1.87 31.14 8.01
C LYS A 172 0.55 31.64 8.59
N ALA A 173 -0.45 31.93 7.76
CA ALA A 173 -1.75 32.32 8.21
C ALA A 173 -2.47 31.19 8.95
N LEU A 174 -2.39 29.95 8.45
CA LEU A 174 -2.95 28.78 9.12
C LEU A 174 -2.27 28.51 10.45
N MET A 175 -0.93 28.55 10.51
CA MET A 175 -0.17 28.34 11.76
C MET A 175 -0.41 29.48 12.77
N ALA A 176 -0.57 30.71 12.33
CA ALA A 176 -0.89 31.82 13.22
C ALA A 176 -2.28 31.67 13.85
N SER A 177 -3.29 31.31 13.06
CA SER A 177 -4.66 31.08 13.57
C SER A 177 -4.75 29.84 14.46
N LEU A 178 -3.95 28.81 14.21
CA LEU A 178 -3.91 27.57 15.02
C LEU A 178 -3.06 27.74 16.28
N ALA A 179 -2.08 28.65 16.30
CA ALA A 179 -1.30 28.97 17.50
C ALA A 179 -2.14 29.62 18.62
N GLU A 180 -3.25 30.26 18.26
CA GLU A 180 -4.22 30.76 19.22
C GLU A 180 -5.05 29.64 19.89
N PHE A 181 -5.13 28.46 19.23
CA PHE A 181 -5.89 27.31 19.72
C PHE A 181 -5.07 26.01 19.68
N PRO A 182 -4.04 25.87 20.52
CA PRO A 182 -3.13 24.70 20.49
C PRO A 182 -3.85 23.37 20.73
N LEU A 183 -4.92 23.36 21.51
CA LEU A 183 -5.76 22.18 21.76
C LEU A 183 -6.49 21.72 20.49
N VAL A 184 -6.97 22.63 19.66
CA VAL A 184 -7.63 22.32 18.38
C VAL A 184 -6.63 21.74 17.39
N LEU A 185 -5.42 22.30 17.31
CA LEU A 185 -4.35 21.77 16.46
C LEU A 185 -3.95 20.36 16.88
N PHE A 186 -3.73 20.16 18.19
CA PHE A 186 -3.37 18.83 18.71
C PHE A 186 -4.46 17.80 18.45
N SER A 187 -5.73 18.14 18.68
CA SER A 187 -6.86 17.24 18.42
C SER A 187 -7.00 16.92 16.93
N ALA A 188 -6.81 17.89 16.03
CA ALA A 188 -6.85 17.68 14.59
C ALA A 188 -5.73 16.73 14.10
N ILE A 189 -4.50 16.91 14.59
CA ILE A 189 -3.38 16.02 14.27
C ILE A 189 -3.65 14.60 14.79
N LEU A 190 -4.18 14.46 16.00
CA LEU A 190 -4.51 13.17 16.59
C LEU A 190 -5.61 12.47 15.79
N VAL A 191 -6.68 13.17 15.42
CA VAL A 191 -7.77 12.61 14.60
C VAL A 191 -7.26 12.16 13.24
N LEU A 192 -6.46 12.99 12.55
CA LEU A 192 -5.86 12.62 11.26
C LEU A 192 -4.92 11.42 11.40
N GLY A 193 -4.14 11.36 12.48
CA GLY A 193 -3.29 10.20 12.79
C GLY A 193 -4.10 8.91 12.95
N VAL A 194 -5.16 8.96 13.73
CA VAL A 194 -6.06 7.80 13.95
C VAL A 194 -6.72 7.39 12.63
N LEU A 195 -7.23 8.32 11.83
CA LEU A 195 -7.84 8.03 10.53
C LEU A 195 -6.85 7.35 9.57
N ASN A 196 -5.59 7.78 9.55
CA ASN A 196 -4.55 7.14 8.74
C ASN A 196 -4.24 5.71 9.20
N ILE A 197 -4.16 5.47 10.53
CA ILE A 197 -3.95 4.13 11.08
C ILE A 197 -5.13 3.22 10.72
N VAL A 198 -6.36 3.67 10.88
CA VAL A 198 -7.56 2.92 10.50
C VAL A 198 -7.56 2.60 9.01
N SER A 199 -7.24 3.57 8.16
CA SER A 199 -7.12 3.39 6.70
C SER A 199 -6.08 2.32 6.34
N LEU A 200 -4.91 2.36 7.00
CA LEU A 200 -3.85 1.35 6.81
C LEU A 200 -4.32 -0.05 7.22
N CYS A 201 -4.99 -0.18 8.37
CA CYS A 201 -5.55 -1.45 8.82
C CYS A 201 -6.57 -2.02 7.82
N LEU A 202 -7.44 -1.17 7.26
CA LEU A 202 -8.42 -1.57 6.25
C LEU A 202 -7.74 -2.02 4.94
N LEU A 203 -6.69 -1.33 4.52
CA LEU A 203 -5.89 -1.72 3.36
C LEU A 203 -5.24 -3.09 3.56
N ILE A 204 -4.62 -3.30 4.73
CA ILE A 204 -4.00 -4.60 5.08
C ILE A 204 -5.04 -5.70 5.09
N LEU A 205 -6.21 -5.47 5.69
CA LEU A 205 -7.32 -6.42 5.71
C LEU A 205 -7.75 -6.78 4.28
N TRP A 206 -7.95 -5.77 3.43
CA TRP A 206 -8.31 -5.98 2.04
C TRP A 206 -7.25 -6.79 1.29
N VAL A 207 -5.96 -6.48 1.45
CA VAL A 207 -4.85 -7.20 0.79
C VAL A 207 -4.83 -8.68 1.20
N ILE A 208 -5.04 -8.98 2.50
CA ILE A 208 -5.08 -10.36 3.01
C ILE A 208 -6.29 -11.11 2.42
N GLN A 209 -7.47 -10.50 2.44
CA GLN A 209 -8.69 -11.10 1.88
C GLN A 209 -8.59 -11.30 0.36
N ALA A 210 -8.10 -10.29 -0.37
CA ALA A 210 -7.89 -10.36 -1.81
C ALA A 210 -6.90 -11.47 -2.20
N HIS A 211 -5.82 -11.63 -1.44
CA HIS A 211 -4.84 -12.72 -1.64
C HIS A 211 -5.50 -14.09 -1.51
N SER A 212 -6.17 -14.34 -0.39
CA SER A 212 -6.78 -15.63 -0.09
C SER A 212 -7.88 -15.98 -1.13
N ALA A 213 -8.79 -15.06 -1.39
CA ALA A 213 -9.88 -15.23 -2.33
C ALA A 213 -9.39 -15.44 -3.78
N SER A 214 -8.40 -14.67 -4.21
CA SER A 214 -7.84 -14.82 -5.56
C SER A 214 -7.17 -16.16 -5.79
N ILE A 215 -6.48 -16.69 -4.79
CA ILE A 215 -5.91 -18.05 -4.85
C ILE A 215 -7.01 -19.10 -4.97
N GLU A 216 -8.05 -18.99 -4.12
CA GLU A 216 -9.16 -19.94 -4.13
C GLU A 216 -9.87 -20.00 -5.49
N ILE A 217 -10.16 -18.83 -6.08
CA ILE A 217 -10.75 -18.74 -7.42
C ILE A 217 -9.82 -19.41 -8.46
N ALA A 218 -8.52 -19.09 -8.43
CA ALA A 218 -7.57 -19.58 -9.39
C ALA A 218 -7.40 -21.13 -9.32
N GLU A 219 -7.35 -21.69 -8.11
CA GLU A 219 -7.26 -23.14 -7.88
C GLU A 219 -8.55 -23.85 -8.28
N THR A 220 -9.72 -23.32 -7.86
CA THR A 220 -11.01 -23.96 -8.18
C THR A 220 -11.23 -24.02 -9.69
N ARG A 221 -10.97 -22.92 -10.41
CA ARG A 221 -11.09 -22.91 -11.88
C ARG A 221 -10.09 -23.87 -12.56
N HIS A 222 -8.88 -23.98 -12.02
CA HIS A 222 -7.91 -24.92 -12.56
C HIS A 222 -8.38 -26.37 -12.40
N ASN A 223 -8.89 -26.72 -11.22
CA ASN A 223 -9.38 -28.07 -10.93
C ASN A 223 -10.64 -28.42 -11.76
N MET A 224 -11.56 -27.45 -11.95
CA MET A 224 -12.73 -27.64 -12.81
C MET A 224 -12.32 -27.95 -14.26
N ARG A 225 -11.40 -27.18 -14.83
CA ARG A 225 -10.89 -27.43 -16.18
C ARG A 225 -10.19 -28.77 -16.30
N ALA A 226 -9.44 -29.18 -15.26
CA ALA A 226 -8.78 -30.47 -15.25
C ALA A 226 -9.80 -31.63 -15.23
N ALA A 227 -10.91 -31.47 -14.50
CA ALA A 227 -12.00 -32.46 -14.49
C ALA A 227 -12.71 -32.55 -15.85
N GLU A 228 -13.06 -31.41 -16.45
CA GLU A 228 -13.68 -31.35 -17.80
C GLU A 228 -12.82 -32.06 -18.85
N ILE A 229 -11.50 -31.86 -18.82
CA ILE A 229 -10.56 -32.54 -19.73
C ILE A 229 -10.54 -34.03 -19.48
N ALA A 230 -10.54 -34.45 -18.20
CA ALA A 230 -10.52 -35.88 -17.85
C ALA A 230 -11.80 -36.60 -18.31
N GLU A 231 -12.96 -35.98 -18.15
CA GLU A 231 -14.25 -36.49 -18.61
C GLU A 231 -14.33 -36.56 -20.14
N GLY A 232 -13.80 -35.56 -20.84
CA GLY A 232 -13.74 -35.53 -22.31
C GLY A 232 -12.81 -36.58 -22.94
N TYR A 233 -11.87 -37.16 -22.18
CA TYR A 233 -11.03 -38.29 -22.64
C TYR A 233 -11.66 -39.68 -22.36
N THR A 234 -12.73 -39.72 -21.54
CA THR A 234 -13.41 -40.97 -21.19
C THR A 234 -14.70 -41.22 -22.01
N ALA A 235 -15.08 -40.29 -22.83
CA ALA A 235 -16.23 -40.38 -23.76
C ALA A 235 -15.75 -40.65 -25.18
#